data_1906dfc5bf90b95995d0fc3ad5a6cdaf
#
_entry.id   1906dfc5bf90b95995d0fc3ad5a6cdaf
#
_cell.length_a   1.000
_cell.length_b   1.000
_cell.length_c   1.000
_cell.angle_alpha   90.00
_cell.angle_beta   90.00
_cell.angle_gamma   90.00
#
_symmetry.space_group_name_H-M   'P 1'
#
loop_
_entity.id
_entity.type
_entity.pdbx_description
1 polymer ?
#
loop_
_entity_poly.entity_id
_entity_poly.type
_entity_poly.pdbx_seq_one_letter_code
_entity_poly.pdbx_strand_id
1 'polypeptide(L)'
;SDDTRVMLDALRALGCHLERDGAVLHVQGVGGRLPPVAGEQALKLFLGNAGTAMRPLTAALAMMVTLQGGTVELSGVPRMHERPIGDLVDALRQLGCAVDYLGHDGYPPLRLRGAVGGEVRTKAPIYVRGDVSSQFLTALLLALPLVSKVCSTRVQVEGELISKPYVDITLALLQRFGIDVQRDGYARFTIPAGSHYRAPPSIHVEGDASAASYFVALGAIAAVDAPVRIEGVGLDSIQGDIRFLDAARAMGARIDGGPGWLEVRRGAWPLHAVTLDCNHIPDAAMTL
;
A
#
# COMPACT_ATOMS: atom_id res chain seq x y z
N SER A 1 -8.56 7.37 -9.48
CA SER A 1 -8.50 5.99 -9.99
C SER A 1 -9.66 5.16 -9.44
N ASP A 2 -9.93 4.02 -10.04
CA ASP A 2 -10.94 3.08 -9.53
C ASP A 2 -10.55 2.56 -8.14
N ASP A 3 -9.31 2.25 -7.91
CA ASP A 3 -8.80 1.79 -6.62
C ASP A 3 -9.09 2.80 -5.51
N THR A 4 -8.86 4.09 -5.78
CA THR A 4 -9.16 5.16 -4.81
C THR A 4 -10.67 5.23 -4.51
N ARG A 5 -11.53 5.17 -5.54
CA ARG A 5 -12.99 5.20 -5.38
C ARG A 5 -13.47 4.03 -4.52
N VAL A 6 -13.03 2.83 -4.85
CA VAL A 6 -13.39 1.61 -4.12
C VAL A 6 -12.95 1.66 -2.65
N MET A 7 -11.75 2.16 -2.37
CA MET A 7 -11.27 2.34 -1.00
C MET A 7 -12.12 3.36 -0.24
N LEU A 8 -12.45 4.50 -0.84
CA LEU A 8 -13.30 5.50 -0.20
C LEU A 8 -14.71 4.98 0.09
N ASP A 9 -15.27 4.19 -0.81
CA ASP A 9 -16.59 3.58 -0.60
C ASP A 9 -16.54 2.54 0.54
N ALA A 10 -15.48 1.74 0.62
CA ALA A 10 -15.25 0.82 1.73
C ALA A 10 -15.08 1.55 3.07
N LEU A 11 -14.33 2.65 3.10
CA LEU A 11 -14.14 3.45 4.31
C LEU A 11 -15.46 4.10 4.78
N ARG A 12 -16.32 4.57 3.86
CA ARG A 12 -17.67 5.05 4.22
C ARG A 12 -18.53 3.95 4.83
N ALA A 13 -18.51 2.75 4.22
CA ALA A 13 -19.23 1.60 4.76
C ALA A 13 -18.71 1.18 6.15
N LEU A 14 -17.44 1.45 6.45
CA LEU A 14 -16.81 1.26 7.76
C LEU A 14 -17.09 2.42 8.74
N GLY A 15 -17.88 3.41 8.34
CA GLY A 15 -18.30 4.52 9.18
C GLY A 15 -17.39 5.76 9.17
N CYS A 16 -16.37 5.79 8.30
CA CYS A 16 -15.57 7.01 8.14
C CYS A 16 -16.38 8.12 7.48
N HIS A 17 -16.29 9.34 8.01
CA HIS A 17 -16.84 10.51 7.34
C HIS A 17 -15.83 11.07 6.34
N LEU A 18 -16.24 11.17 5.08
CA LEU A 18 -15.39 11.61 3.97
C LEU A 18 -16.07 12.74 3.21
N GLU A 19 -15.49 13.92 3.28
CA GLU A 19 -15.99 15.10 2.57
C GLU A 19 -14.94 15.60 1.59
N ARG A 20 -15.37 15.89 0.36
CA ARG A 20 -14.48 16.35 -0.71
C ARG A 20 -14.76 17.81 -1.03
N ASP A 21 -13.73 18.64 -0.95
CA ASP A 21 -13.72 20.01 -1.42
C ASP A 21 -12.64 20.19 -2.51
N GLY A 22 -13.07 20.18 -3.75
CA GLY A 22 -12.19 20.25 -4.90
C GLY A 22 -11.14 19.13 -4.93
N ALA A 23 -9.86 19.47 -4.76
CA ALA A 23 -8.74 18.56 -4.69
C ALA A 23 -8.44 18.05 -3.27
N VAL A 24 -9.09 18.63 -2.26
CA VAL A 24 -8.90 18.28 -0.86
C VAL A 24 -9.93 17.23 -0.43
N LEU A 25 -9.48 16.23 0.31
CA LEU A 25 -10.33 15.24 0.96
C LEU A 25 -10.18 15.36 2.47
N HIS A 26 -11.27 15.72 3.14
CA HIS A 26 -11.36 15.71 4.60
C HIS A 26 -11.77 14.33 5.07
N VAL A 27 -10.98 13.73 5.96
CA VAL A 27 -11.19 12.37 6.45
C VAL A 27 -11.34 12.39 7.97
N GLN A 28 -12.51 12.00 8.46
CA GLN A 28 -12.72 11.71 9.87
C GLN A 28 -12.81 10.19 10.05
N GLY A 29 -11.77 9.62 10.64
CA GLY A 29 -11.65 8.18 10.87
C GLY A 29 -12.50 7.70 12.05
N VAL A 30 -12.64 6.39 12.19
CA VAL A 30 -13.45 5.73 13.23
C VAL A 30 -12.68 5.42 14.53
N GLY A 31 -11.42 5.88 14.65
CA GLY A 31 -10.61 5.64 15.84
C GLY A 31 -10.36 4.17 16.16
N GLY A 32 -10.29 3.32 15.15
CA GLY A 32 -10.10 1.87 15.32
C GLY A 32 -11.34 1.12 15.82
N ARG A 33 -12.54 1.69 15.66
CA ARG A 33 -13.80 1.04 16.03
C ARG A 33 -14.60 0.69 14.78
N LEU A 34 -15.06 -0.56 14.70
CA LEU A 34 -15.99 -0.96 13.66
C LEU A 34 -17.40 -0.43 13.97
N PRO A 35 -18.19 -0.09 12.94
CA PRO A 35 -19.60 0.22 13.16
C PRO A 35 -20.30 -1.01 13.75
N PRO A 36 -21.28 -0.80 14.64
CA PRO A 36 -22.08 -1.91 15.14
C PRO A 36 -22.82 -2.54 13.96
N VAL A 37 -22.47 -3.77 13.63
CA VAL A 37 -23.23 -4.57 12.66
C VAL A 37 -24.42 -5.15 13.39
N ALA A 38 -25.62 -4.68 13.06
CA ALA A 38 -26.84 -5.12 13.72
C ALA A 38 -27.13 -6.59 13.37
N GLY A 39 -27.20 -7.46 14.37
CA GLY A 39 -27.54 -8.87 14.23
C GLY A 39 -26.41 -9.74 13.69
N GLU A 40 -26.78 -10.91 13.18
CA GLU A 40 -25.83 -11.90 12.60
C GLU A 40 -25.38 -11.57 11.17
N GLN A 41 -25.76 -10.42 10.62
CA GLN A 41 -25.42 -10.05 9.26
C GLN A 41 -23.95 -9.64 9.14
N ALA A 42 -23.25 -10.19 8.14
CA ALA A 42 -21.90 -9.77 7.79
C ALA A 42 -21.91 -8.38 7.13
N LEU A 43 -20.97 -7.52 7.52
CA LEU A 43 -20.66 -6.32 6.74
C LEU A 43 -19.97 -6.74 5.44
N LYS A 44 -20.59 -6.44 4.30
CA LYS A 44 -20.07 -6.81 2.98
C LYS A 44 -19.38 -5.64 2.32
N LEU A 45 -18.12 -5.82 1.94
CA LEU A 45 -17.33 -4.83 1.22
C LEU A 45 -16.95 -5.38 -0.15
N PHE A 46 -17.35 -4.64 -1.20
CA PHE A 46 -16.97 -4.96 -2.57
C PHE A 46 -15.79 -4.06 -2.98
N LEU A 47 -14.64 -4.67 -3.29
CA LEU A 47 -13.37 -3.98 -3.49
C LEU A 47 -12.91 -3.98 -4.95
N GLY A 48 -13.80 -4.31 -5.90
CA GLY A 48 -13.51 -4.28 -7.34
C GLY A 48 -12.29 -5.15 -7.70
N ASN A 49 -11.34 -4.57 -8.45
CA ASN A 49 -10.03 -5.18 -8.71
C ASN A 49 -8.89 -4.52 -7.92
N ALA A 50 -9.22 -3.72 -6.89
CA ALA A 50 -8.26 -2.93 -6.12
C ALA A 50 -7.47 -3.80 -5.12
N GLY A 51 -6.34 -4.33 -5.55
CA GLY A 51 -5.41 -5.06 -4.67
C GLY A 51 -4.87 -4.20 -3.53
N THR A 52 -4.71 -2.91 -3.78
CA THR A 52 -4.30 -1.88 -2.83
C THR A 52 -5.36 -1.59 -1.76
N ALA A 53 -6.61 -1.98 -1.97
CA ALA A 53 -7.67 -1.96 -0.96
C ALA A 53 -7.84 -3.34 -0.29
N MET A 54 -7.87 -4.41 -1.08
CA MET A 54 -8.13 -5.79 -0.60
C MET A 54 -7.17 -6.21 0.50
N ARG A 55 -5.84 -6.10 0.28
CA ARG A 55 -4.84 -6.59 1.23
C ARG A 55 -4.81 -5.80 2.54
N PRO A 56 -4.67 -4.45 2.53
CA PRO A 56 -4.66 -3.68 3.77
C PRO A 56 -5.96 -3.79 4.57
N LEU A 57 -7.13 -3.77 3.90
CA LEU A 57 -8.40 -3.92 4.60
C LEU A 57 -8.57 -5.33 5.18
N THR A 58 -8.11 -6.38 4.48
CA THR A 58 -8.11 -7.74 5.04
C THR A 58 -7.32 -7.78 6.35
N ALA A 59 -6.10 -7.24 6.38
CA ALA A 59 -5.27 -7.25 7.58
C ALA A 59 -5.89 -6.43 8.73
N ALA A 60 -6.27 -5.19 8.45
CA ALA A 60 -6.84 -4.31 9.48
C ALA A 60 -8.16 -4.86 10.03
N LEU A 61 -9.08 -5.27 9.16
CA LEU A 61 -10.39 -5.75 9.59
C LEU A 61 -10.32 -7.11 10.27
N ALA A 62 -9.42 -8.03 9.85
CA ALA A 62 -9.21 -9.28 10.55
C ALA A 62 -8.80 -9.06 12.02
N MET A 63 -7.86 -8.12 12.27
CA MET A 63 -7.45 -7.76 13.62
C MET A 63 -8.58 -7.07 14.41
N MET A 64 -9.30 -6.15 13.75
CA MET A 64 -10.40 -5.41 14.40
C MET A 64 -11.56 -6.33 14.79
N VAL A 65 -12.03 -7.22 13.89
CA VAL A 65 -13.11 -8.17 14.23
C VAL A 65 -12.66 -9.17 15.29
N THR A 66 -11.38 -9.59 15.27
CA THR A 66 -10.84 -10.48 16.32
C THR A 66 -10.96 -9.84 17.70
N LEU A 67 -10.71 -8.53 17.83
CA LEU A 67 -10.79 -7.82 19.11
C LEU A 67 -12.22 -7.40 19.50
N GLN A 68 -13.04 -7.02 18.54
CA GLN A 68 -14.32 -6.35 18.77
C GLN A 68 -15.53 -7.25 18.50
N GLY A 69 -15.31 -8.39 17.85
CA GLY A 69 -16.38 -9.24 17.37
C GLY A 69 -16.93 -8.81 16.02
N GLY A 70 -17.85 -9.60 15.50
CA GLY A 70 -18.53 -9.34 14.24
C GLY A 70 -18.01 -10.17 13.07
N THR A 71 -18.61 -9.93 11.91
CA THR A 71 -18.28 -10.63 10.66
C THR A 71 -18.17 -9.63 9.53
N VAL A 72 -17.11 -9.73 8.73
CA VAL A 72 -16.89 -8.92 7.52
C VAL A 72 -16.61 -9.85 6.34
N GLU A 73 -17.27 -9.60 5.22
CA GLU A 73 -17.00 -10.27 3.96
C GLU A 73 -16.34 -9.32 2.97
N LEU A 74 -15.24 -9.76 2.38
CA LEU A 74 -14.50 -9.01 1.37
C LEU A 74 -14.57 -9.72 0.03
N SER A 75 -15.02 -9.02 -0.99
CA SER A 75 -15.17 -9.55 -2.34
C SER A 75 -14.73 -8.53 -3.39
N GLY A 76 -14.67 -8.96 -4.65
CA GLY A 76 -14.36 -8.11 -5.79
C GLY A 76 -14.91 -8.69 -7.09
N VAL A 77 -14.44 -8.16 -8.21
CA VAL A 77 -14.74 -8.69 -9.54
C VAL A 77 -14.08 -10.07 -9.73
N PRO A 78 -14.51 -10.88 -10.74
CA PRO A 78 -13.90 -12.20 -10.99
C PRO A 78 -12.37 -12.19 -11.02
N ARG A 79 -11.76 -11.19 -11.64
CA ARG A 79 -10.31 -11.04 -11.68
C ARG A 79 -9.65 -10.92 -10.30
N MET A 80 -10.32 -10.31 -9.32
CA MET A 80 -9.84 -10.26 -7.94
C MET A 80 -9.77 -11.65 -7.30
N HIS A 81 -10.69 -12.53 -7.67
CA HIS A 81 -10.74 -13.91 -7.16
C HIS A 81 -9.64 -14.81 -7.74
N GLU A 82 -8.87 -14.32 -8.71
CA GLU A 82 -7.70 -14.99 -9.28
C GLU A 82 -6.37 -14.44 -8.71
N ARG A 83 -6.42 -13.42 -7.87
CA ARG A 83 -5.23 -12.78 -7.29
C ARG A 83 -4.93 -13.37 -5.91
N PRO A 84 -3.72 -13.93 -5.71
CA PRO A 84 -3.40 -14.62 -4.46
C PRO A 84 -3.43 -13.69 -3.25
N ILE A 85 -3.86 -14.25 -2.10
CA ILE A 85 -3.87 -13.60 -0.78
C ILE A 85 -3.49 -14.59 0.33
N GLY A 86 -3.21 -15.83 0.00
CA GLY A 86 -2.97 -16.92 0.96
C GLY A 86 -1.90 -16.60 1.98
N ASP A 87 -0.72 -16.14 1.57
CA ASP A 87 0.38 -15.84 2.48
C ASP A 87 0.01 -14.74 3.52
N LEU A 88 -0.82 -13.77 3.15
CA LEU A 88 -1.36 -12.80 4.10
C LEU A 88 -2.34 -13.46 5.08
N VAL A 89 -3.22 -14.32 4.59
CA VAL A 89 -4.18 -15.05 5.44
C VAL A 89 -3.44 -15.95 6.42
N ASP A 90 -2.39 -16.63 6.00
CA ASP A 90 -1.58 -17.49 6.87
C ASP A 90 -0.86 -16.66 7.95
N ALA A 91 -0.34 -15.49 7.61
CA ALA A 91 0.21 -14.55 8.59
C ALA A 91 -0.84 -14.06 9.61
N LEU A 92 -2.06 -13.77 9.15
CA LEU A 92 -3.17 -13.38 10.03
C LEU A 92 -3.64 -14.53 10.94
N ARG A 93 -3.62 -15.75 10.45
CA ARG A 93 -3.92 -16.95 11.27
C ARG A 93 -2.88 -17.18 12.36
N GLN A 94 -1.59 -16.88 12.13
CA GLN A 94 -0.56 -16.90 13.20
C GLN A 94 -0.91 -15.89 14.31
N LEU A 95 -1.52 -14.77 13.97
CA LEU A 95 -2.03 -13.77 14.93
C LEU A 95 -3.32 -14.22 15.64
N GLY A 96 -3.90 -15.35 15.27
CA GLY A 96 -5.15 -15.86 15.85
C GLY A 96 -6.41 -15.30 15.18
N CYS A 97 -6.29 -14.62 14.06
CA CYS A 97 -7.44 -14.13 13.31
C CYS A 97 -8.15 -15.29 12.58
N ALA A 98 -9.48 -15.32 12.64
CA ALA A 98 -10.29 -16.30 11.92
C ALA A 98 -10.63 -15.75 10.52
N VAL A 99 -10.03 -16.36 9.51
CA VAL A 99 -10.23 -15.99 8.09
C VAL A 99 -10.60 -17.24 7.31
N ASP A 100 -11.78 -17.20 6.68
CA ASP A 100 -12.29 -18.26 5.81
C ASP A 100 -12.25 -17.81 4.35
N TYR A 101 -11.92 -18.72 3.46
CA TYR A 101 -12.13 -18.56 2.03
C TYR A 101 -13.58 -18.93 1.68
N LEU A 102 -14.26 -18.08 0.90
CA LEU A 102 -15.63 -18.34 0.45
C LEU A 102 -15.68 -18.98 -0.94
N GLY A 103 -14.54 -19.13 -1.58
CA GLY A 103 -14.33 -19.76 -2.87
C GLY A 103 -13.14 -20.70 -2.83
N HIS A 104 -12.15 -20.45 -3.66
CA HIS A 104 -10.90 -21.25 -3.70
C HIS A 104 -9.95 -20.85 -2.58
N ASP A 105 -9.32 -21.83 -1.94
CA ASP A 105 -8.27 -21.61 -0.94
C ASP A 105 -7.12 -20.78 -1.51
N GLY A 106 -6.67 -19.80 -0.72
CA GLY A 106 -5.60 -18.88 -1.11
C GLY A 106 -6.08 -17.64 -1.88
N TYR A 107 -7.38 -17.52 -2.18
CA TYR A 107 -7.95 -16.44 -2.99
C TYR A 107 -9.21 -15.82 -2.36
N PRO A 108 -9.50 -14.53 -2.66
CA PRO A 108 -10.80 -13.95 -2.34
C PRO A 108 -11.95 -14.70 -3.06
N PRO A 109 -13.21 -14.62 -2.59
CA PRO A 109 -13.70 -13.80 -1.48
C PRO A 109 -13.34 -14.37 -0.12
N LEU A 110 -13.28 -13.48 0.89
CA LEU A 110 -12.91 -13.83 2.26
C LEU A 110 -14.03 -13.50 3.24
N ARG A 111 -14.12 -14.28 4.31
CA ARG A 111 -14.92 -13.96 5.50
C ARG A 111 -14.02 -13.87 6.71
N LEU A 112 -14.07 -12.73 7.38
CA LEU A 112 -13.35 -12.43 8.61
C LEU A 112 -14.34 -12.53 9.77
N ARG A 113 -14.00 -13.29 10.82
CA ARG A 113 -14.88 -13.49 11.98
C ARG A 113 -14.13 -13.25 13.27
N GLY A 114 -14.83 -12.73 14.25
CA GLY A 114 -14.30 -12.57 15.61
C GLY A 114 -15.38 -12.58 16.65
N ALA A 115 -14.98 -12.89 17.88
CA ALA A 115 -15.83 -12.78 19.07
C ALA A 115 -15.42 -11.54 19.88
N VAL A 116 -16.38 -10.94 20.58
CA VAL A 116 -16.10 -9.83 21.49
C VAL A 116 -15.09 -10.26 22.55
N GLY A 117 -14.03 -9.47 22.73
CA GLY A 117 -12.98 -9.77 23.69
C GLY A 117 -11.95 -10.81 23.23
N GLY A 118 -11.91 -11.11 21.94
CA GLY A 118 -10.85 -11.94 21.36
C GLY A 118 -9.47 -11.29 21.49
N GLU A 119 -8.42 -12.10 21.35
CA GLU A 119 -7.03 -11.67 21.49
C GLU A 119 -6.27 -11.83 20.18
N VAL A 120 -5.54 -10.78 19.77
CA VAL A 120 -4.55 -10.85 18.69
C VAL A 120 -3.18 -11.20 19.29
N ARG A 121 -2.59 -12.31 18.82
CA ARG A 121 -1.35 -12.89 19.35
C ARG A 121 -0.12 -12.18 18.77
N THR A 122 0.43 -11.20 19.49
CA THR A 122 1.56 -10.38 19.02
C THR A 122 2.91 -10.74 19.64
N LYS A 123 2.97 -11.68 20.58
CA LYS A 123 4.19 -12.03 21.31
C LYS A 123 5.21 -12.81 20.49
N ALA A 124 4.73 -13.75 19.65
CA ALA A 124 5.58 -14.50 18.74
C ALA A 124 5.86 -13.71 17.46
N PRO A 125 6.99 -13.94 16.78
CA PRO A 125 7.21 -13.40 15.44
C PRO A 125 6.17 -13.92 14.44
N ILE A 126 5.78 -13.07 13.50
CA ILE A 126 4.87 -13.39 12.40
C ILE A 126 5.74 -13.63 11.18
N TYR A 127 5.54 -14.74 10.52
CA TYR A 127 6.27 -15.09 9.30
C TYR A 127 5.41 -14.77 8.08
N VAL A 128 6.02 -14.13 7.09
CA VAL A 128 5.37 -13.80 5.81
C VAL A 128 6.36 -14.00 4.66
N ARG A 129 5.90 -14.60 3.57
CA ARG A 129 6.73 -14.76 2.38
C ARG A 129 6.96 -13.43 1.68
N GLY A 130 8.23 -13.18 1.31
CA GLY A 130 8.65 -11.95 0.61
C GLY A 130 8.71 -12.09 -0.91
N ASP A 131 8.75 -13.31 -1.44
CA ASP A 131 8.99 -13.63 -2.85
C ASP A 131 7.73 -13.69 -3.73
N VAL A 132 6.55 -13.46 -3.13
CA VAL A 132 5.26 -13.48 -3.85
C VAL A 132 4.71 -12.08 -4.08
N SER A 133 4.62 -11.27 -3.02
CA SER A 133 4.11 -9.90 -3.11
C SER A 133 4.51 -9.06 -1.89
N SER A 134 5.08 -7.89 -2.12
CA SER A 134 5.35 -6.90 -1.07
C SER A 134 4.06 -6.36 -0.41
N GLN A 135 2.90 -6.49 -1.07
CA GLN A 135 1.62 -6.02 -0.53
C GLN A 135 1.19 -6.77 0.73
N PHE A 136 1.64 -8.03 0.93
CA PHE A 136 1.32 -8.79 2.14
C PHE A 136 2.04 -8.20 3.36
N LEU A 137 3.33 -7.89 3.20
CA LEU A 137 4.11 -7.21 4.23
C LEU A 137 3.56 -5.81 4.49
N THR A 138 3.29 -5.03 3.44
CA THR A 138 2.66 -3.70 3.55
C THR A 138 1.35 -3.75 4.35
N ALA A 139 0.47 -4.71 4.05
CA ALA A 139 -0.80 -4.87 4.75
C ALA A 139 -0.62 -5.15 6.25
N LEU A 140 0.36 -6.00 6.60
CA LEU A 140 0.71 -6.28 8.00
C LEU A 140 1.28 -5.05 8.69
N LEU A 141 2.25 -4.36 8.07
CA LEU A 141 2.88 -3.16 8.64
C LEU A 141 1.86 -2.04 8.90
N LEU A 142 0.88 -1.87 8.01
CA LEU A 142 -0.21 -0.90 8.18
C LEU A 142 -1.22 -1.30 9.27
N ALA A 143 -1.44 -2.61 9.50
CA ALA A 143 -2.46 -3.06 10.45
C ALA A 143 -1.92 -3.26 11.88
N LEU A 144 -0.68 -3.71 12.03
CA LEU A 144 -0.08 -4.07 13.32
C LEU A 144 -0.04 -2.93 14.36
N PRO A 145 0.13 -1.65 14.02
CA PRO A 145 0.02 -0.57 15.01
C PRO A 145 -1.32 -0.51 15.73
N LEU A 146 -2.40 -1.04 15.14
CA LEU A 146 -3.71 -1.12 15.79
C LEU A 146 -3.72 -2.03 17.01
N VAL A 147 -2.81 -3.01 17.05
CA VAL A 147 -2.77 -4.08 18.07
C VAL A 147 -1.48 -4.10 18.90
N SER A 148 -0.42 -3.39 18.50
CA SER A 148 0.88 -3.33 19.21
C SER A 148 0.85 -2.37 20.41
N LYS A 149 -0.20 -2.46 21.25
CA LYS A 149 -0.39 -1.54 22.38
C LYS A 149 0.49 -1.87 23.58
N VAL A 150 0.64 -3.15 23.90
CA VAL A 150 1.29 -3.63 25.13
C VAL A 150 2.70 -4.17 24.86
N CYS A 151 2.89 -4.87 23.75
CA CYS A 151 4.18 -5.43 23.37
C CYS A 151 4.54 -5.11 21.95
N SER A 152 5.83 -5.11 21.66
CA SER A 152 6.34 -4.96 20.29
C SER A 152 5.93 -6.17 19.46
N THR A 153 5.56 -5.93 18.20
CA THR A 153 5.20 -6.99 17.26
C THR A 153 6.27 -7.11 16.19
N ARG A 154 6.72 -8.33 15.93
CA ARG A 154 7.79 -8.60 14.96
C ARG A 154 7.24 -9.34 13.76
N VAL A 155 7.64 -8.88 12.56
CA VAL A 155 7.40 -9.56 11.29
C VAL A 155 8.75 -10.04 10.75
N GLN A 156 8.84 -11.31 10.44
CA GLN A 156 9.98 -11.96 9.81
C GLN A 156 9.63 -12.30 8.37
N VAL A 157 10.41 -11.77 7.43
CA VAL A 157 10.24 -12.07 6.00
C VAL A 157 10.98 -13.37 5.68
N GLU A 158 10.29 -14.29 5.04
CA GLU A 158 10.86 -15.53 4.52
C GLU A 158 11.18 -15.39 3.04
N GLY A 159 12.38 -15.79 2.66
CA GLY A 159 12.89 -15.61 1.31
C GLY A 159 13.38 -14.17 1.04
N GLU A 160 13.60 -13.87 -0.23
CA GLU A 160 13.99 -12.52 -0.65
C GLU A 160 12.76 -11.64 -0.89
N LEU A 161 12.74 -10.45 -0.28
CA LEU A 161 11.67 -9.50 -0.49
C LEU A 161 11.76 -8.88 -1.88
N ILE A 162 10.72 -9.05 -2.69
CA ILE A 162 10.57 -8.40 -3.98
C ILE A 162 9.91 -7.02 -3.82
N SER A 163 10.07 -6.16 -4.83
CA SER A 163 9.42 -4.84 -4.88
C SER A 163 9.67 -4.00 -3.60
N LYS A 164 10.90 -4.02 -3.11
CA LYS A 164 11.35 -3.30 -1.90
C LYS A 164 10.93 -1.82 -1.83
N PRO A 165 10.93 -1.05 -2.95
CA PRO A 165 10.54 0.36 -2.93
C PRO A 165 9.13 0.61 -2.39
N TYR A 166 8.17 -0.30 -2.60
CA TYR A 166 6.81 -0.15 -2.05
C TYR A 166 6.75 -0.32 -0.54
N VAL A 167 7.65 -1.13 0.02
CA VAL A 167 7.79 -1.24 1.47
C VAL A 167 8.40 0.05 2.04
N ASP A 168 9.36 0.66 1.35
CA ASP A 168 9.94 1.94 1.75
C ASP A 168 8.91 3.07 1.75
N ILE A 169 8.02 3.13 0.75
CA ILE A 169 6.84 4.04 0.73
C ILE A 169 5.97 3.81 1.98
N THR A 170 5.69 2.54 2.29
CA THR A 170 4.88 2.17 3.46
C THR A 170 5.52 2.67 4.75
N LEU A 171 6.83 2.46 4.93
CA LEU A 171 7.56 2.91 6.11
C LEU A 171 7.60 4.44 6.22
N ALA A 172 7.85 5.14 5.11
CA ALA A 172 7.81 6.60 5.06
C ALA A 172 6.43 7.15 5.42
N LEU A 173 5.36 6.52 4.94
CA LEU A 173 4.00 6.90 5.26
C LEU A 173 3.68 6.64 6.74
N LEU A 174 4.03 5.46 7.27
CA LEU A 174 3.86 5.14 8.68
C LEU A 174 4.53 6.16 9.59
N GLN A 175 5.75 6.59 9.26
CA GLN A 175 6.49 7.61 9.99
C GLN A 175 5.75 8.95 10.00
N ARG A 176 5.16 9.38 8.87
CA ARG A 176 4.31 10.60 8.79
C ARG A 176 3.09 10.53 9.72
N PHE A 177 2.62 9.31 10.02
CA PHE A 177 1.52 9.06 10.96
C PHE A 177 2.00 8.66 12.37
N GLY A 178 3.26 8.92 12.71
CA GLY A 178 3.82 8.75 14.05
C GLY A 178 4.18 7.30 14.42
N ILE A 179 4.29 6.41 13.44
CA ILE A 179 4.73 5.02 13.65
C ILE A 179 6.15 4.86 13.17
N ASP A 180 7.07 4.61 14.08
CA ASP A 180 8.50 4.39 13.79
C ASP A 180 8.81 2.88 13.79
N VAL A 181 8.77 2.27 12.62
CA VAL A 181 9.04 0.84 12.44
C VAL A 181 10.55 0.62 12.41
N GLN A 182 11.06 -0.17 13.35
CA GLN A 182 12.45 -0.61 13.36
C GLN A 182 12.63 -1.75 12.35
N ARG A 183 13.73 -1.73 11.58
CA ARG A 183 14.01 -2.80 10.61
C ARG A 183 15.46 -3.27 10.65
N ASP A 184 15.65 -4.54 10.31
CA ASP A 184 16.94 -5.15 10.02
C ASP A 184 16.93 -5.52 8.53
N GLY A 185 17.48 -4.59 7.71
CA GLY A 185 17.35 -4.67 6.26
C GLY A 185 15.89 -4.79 5.79
N TYR A 186 15.63 -5.84 5.01
CA TYR A 186 14.27 -6.22 4.59
C TYR A 186 13.87 -7.60 5.12
N ALA A 187 14.64 -8.16 6.04
CA ALA A 187 14.39 -9.47 6.63
C ALA A 187 13.49 -9.41 7.87
N ARG A 188 13.56 -8.32 8.64
CA ARG A 188 12.82 -8.19 9.89
C ARG A 188 12.29 -6.78 10.09
N PHE A 189 11.04 -6.68 10.55
CA PHE A 189 10.39 -5.42 10.90
C PHE A 189 9.79 -5.54 12.30
N THR A 190 9.96 -4.50 13.11
CA THR A 190 9.45 -4.45 14.48
C THR A 190 8.61 -3.19 14.67
N ILE A 191 7.34 -3.39 14.98
CA ILE A 191 6.43 -2.32 15.40
C ILE A 191 6.59 -2.19 16.92
N PRO A 192 7.04 -1.04 17.44
CA PRO A 192 7.27 -0.85 18.87
C PRO A 192 5.98 -0.99 19.70
N ALA A 193 6.13 -1.41 20.94
CA ALA A 193 5.04 -1.34 21.91
C ALA A 193 4.55 0.10 22.09
N GLY A 194 3.25 0.29 22.31
CA GLY A 194 2.63 1.60 22.45
C GLY A 194 2.43 2.34 21.13
N SER A 195 2.71 1.70 20.00
CA SER A 195 2.45 2.29 18.67
C SER A 195 0.97 2.65 18.52
N HIS A 196 0.72 3.87 18.08
CA HIS A 196 -0.61 4.36 17.76
C HIS A 196 -0.52 5.44 16.69
N TYR A 197 -1.47 5.44 15.78
CA TYR A 197 -1.54 6.41 14.71
C TYR A 197 -1.84 7.82 15.22
N ARG A 198 -1.13 8.79 14.69
CA ARG A 198 -1.36 10.22 14.89
C ARG A 198 -1.60 10.85 13.53
N ALA A 199 -2.83 11.32 13.30
CA ALA A 199 -3.16 11.99 12.05
C ALA A 199 -2.38 13.32 11.96
N PRO A 200 -1.61 13.56 10.88
CA PRO A 200 -1.08 14.89 10.62
C PRO A 200 -2.23 15.84 10.27
N PRO A 201 -2.06 17.16 10.48
CA PRO A 201 -3.09 18.16 10.13
C PRO A 201 -3.49 18.09 8.65
N SER A 202 -2.52 17.84 7.79
CA SER A 202 -2.70 17.60 6.36
C SER A 202 -1.59 16.72 5.82
N ILE A 203 -1.86 16.04 4.72
CA ILE A 203 -0.89 15.26 3.96
C ILE A 203 -1.12 15.52 2.48
N HIS A 204 -0.05 15.82 1.76
CA HIS A 204 -0.08 15.91 0.31
C HIS A 204 0.12 14.51 -0.27
N VAL A 205 -0.81 14.08 -1.12
CA VAL A 205 -0.68 12.85 -1.89
C VAL A 205 0.04 13.18 -3.18
N GLU A 206 1.21 12.59 -3.38
CA GLU A 206 2.00 12.76 -4.59
C GLU A 206 1.24 12.22 -5.81
N GLY A 207 1.55 12.77 -7.00
CA GLY A 207 1.18 12.14 -8.26
C GLY A 207 1.88 10.79 -8.41
N ASP A 208 1.37 9.94 -9.28
CA ASP A 208 1.90 8.60 -9.53
C ASP A 208 3.19 8.68 -10.37
N ALA A 209 4.33 8.31 -9.77
CA ALA A 209 5.64 8.33 -10.43
C ALA A 209 5.74 7.29 -11.56
N SER A 210 5.03 6.15 -11.44
CA SER A 210 4.97 5.16 -12.51
C SER A 210 4.24 5.74 -13.73
N ALA A 211 3.10 6.40 -13.52
CA ALA A 211 2.39 7.11 -14.59
C ALA A 211 3.21 8.28 -15.15
N ALA A 212 3.95 9.00 -14.32
CA ALA A 212 4.82 10.09 -14.75
C ALA A 212 5.92 9.60 -15.69
N SER A 213 6.39 8.36 -15.58
CA SER A 213 7.44 7.80 -16.44
C SER A 213 7.09 7.87 -17.93
N TYR A 214 5.83 7.70 -18.31
CA TYR A 214 5.36 7.83 -19.70
C TYR A 214 5.56 9.25 -20.24
N PHE A 215 5.30 10.27 -19.41
CA PHE A 215 5.50 11.67 -19.79
C PHE A 215 6.98 12.05 -19.78
N VAL A 216 7.78 11.44 -18.91
CA VAL A 216 9.26 11.55 -18.94
C VAL A 216 9.78 10.99 -20.25
N ALA A 217 9.36 9.81 -20.67
CA ALA A 217 9.74 9.22 -21.95
C ALA A 217 9.27 10.09 -23.12
N LEU A 218 8.04 10.61 -23.09
CA LEU A 218 7.54 11.54 -24.09
C LEU A 218 8.44 12.78 -24.21
N GLY A 219 8.83 13.37 -23.08
CA GLY A 219 9.74 14.51 -23.04
C GLY A 219 11.13 14.18 -23.59
N ALA A 220 11.67 13.02 -23.26
CA ALA A 220 12.97 12.55 -23.75
C ALA A 220 12.99 12.34 -25.28
N ILE A 221 11.86 11.93 -25.86
CA ILE A 221 11.73 11.62 -27.29
C ILE A 221 11.30 12.85 -28.12
N ALA A 222 10.33 13.63 -27.65
CA ALA A 222 9.60 14.60 -28.48
C ALA A 222 9.80 16.06 -28.08
N ALA A 223 10.25 16.38 -26.87
CA ALA A 223 10.34 17.77 -26.39
C ALA A 223 11.60 18.48 -26.91
N VAL A 224 11.53 19.06 -28.09
CA VAL A 224 12.66 19.81 -28.77
C VAL A 224 12.63 21.26 -28.36
N ASP A 225 11.53 21.96 -28.63
CA ASP A 225 11.42 23.43 -28.49
C ASP A 225 11.05 23.82 -27.04
N ALA A 226 10.09 23.10 -26.41
CA ALA A 226 9.63 23.33 -25.05
C ALA A 226 9.73 22.05 -24.23
N PRO A 227 9.94 22.14 -22.90
CA PRO A 227 9.93 20.96 -22.04
C PRO A 227 8.53 20.38 -21.91
N VAL A 228 8.46 19.07 -21.64
CA VAL A 228 7.28 18.50 -21.01
C VAL A 228 7.41 18.78 -19.51
N ARG A 229 6.45 19.55 -18.97
CA ARG A 229 6.35 19.81 -17.52
C ARG A 229 5.35 18.86 -16.89
N ILE A 230 5.78 18.24 -15.79
CA ILE A 230 5.00 17.28 -15.00
C ILE A 230 4.85 17.89 -13.61
N GLU A 231 3.61 18.03 -13.15
CA GLU A 231 3.27 18.55 -11.83
C GLU A 231 2.76 17.42 -10.91
N GLY A 232 3.00 17.58 -9.61
CA GLY A 232 2.56 16.64 -8.58
C GLY A 232 3.55 15.51 -8.28
N VAL A 233 4.60 15.36 -9.08
CA VAL A 233 5.74 14.45 -8.86
C VAL A 233 7.02 15.25 -9.02
N GLY A 234 7.97 15.13 -8.10
CA GLY A 234 9.23 15.85 -8.12
C GLY A 234 10.42 15.02 -7.68
N LEU A 235 11.58 15.67 -7.60
CA LEU A 235 12.82 15.04 -7.18
C LEU A 235 12.81 14.57 -5.71
N ASP A 236 11.86 15.05 -4.92
CA ASP A 236 11.62 14.71 -3.52
C ASP A 236 10.63 13.57 -3.31
N SER A 237 10.15 12.93 -4.39
CA SER A 237 9.19 11.83 -4.33
C SER A 237 9.73 10.66 -3.51
N ILE A 238 8.88 10.11 -2.63
CA ILE A 238 9.18 8.89 -1.87
C ILE A 238 8.95 7.60 -2.68
N GLN A 239 8.41 7.72 -3.90
CA GLN A 239 8.11 6.59 -4.76
C GLN A 239 9.37 6.08 -5.45
N GLY A 240 9.61 4.75 -5.41
CA GLY A 240 10.80 4.15 -6.03
C GLY A 240 10.91 4.42 -7.53
N ASP A 241 9.78 4.46 -8.23
CA ASP A 241 9.73 4.66 -9.69
C ASP A 241 10.20 6.05 -10.15
N ILE A 242 10.39 7.01 -9.23
CA ILE A 242 11.06 8.27 -9.55
C ILE A 242 12.49 8.04 -10.10
N ARG A 243 13.14 6.94 -9.75
CA ARG A 243 14.45 6.56 -10.30
C ARG A 243 14.45 6.26 -11.79
N PHE A 244 13.29 6.19 -12.43
CA PHE A 244 13.19 6.19 -13.89
C PHE A 244 13.87 7.42 -14.52
N LEU A 245 13.94 8.54 -13.78
CA LEU A 245 14.68 9.71 -14.20
C LEU A 245 16.17 9.43 -14.45
N ASP A 246 16.77 8.55 -13.66
CA ASP A 246 18.18 8.17 -13.80
C ASP A 246 18.38 7.36 -15.08
N ALA A 247 17.44 6.43 -15.37
CA ALA A 247 17.43 5.69 -16.62
C ALA A 247 17.29 6.63 -17.83
N ALA A 248 16.33 7.54 -17.80
CA ALA A 248 16.12 8.50 -18.89
C ALA A 248 17.32 9.44 -19.09
N ARG A 249 17.98 9.89 -18.00
CA ARG A 249 19.23 10.68 -18.07
C ARG A 249 20.37 9.87 -18.69
N ALA A 250 20.53 8.61 -18.30
CA ALA A 250 21.55 7.72 -18.88
C ALA A 250 21.31 7.50 -20.37
N MET A 251 20.06 7.47 -20.81
CA MET A 251 19.69 7.40 -22.23
C MET A 251 19.89 8.73 -22.96
N GLY A 252 20.16 9.83 -22.26
CA GLY A 252 20.50 11.12 -22.83
C GLY A 252 19.42 12.20 -22.71
N ALA A 253 18.34 11.96 -21.97
CA ALA A 253 17.33 12.99 -21.69
C ALA A 253 17.91 14.12 -20.80
N ARG A 254 17.41 15.33 -21.00
CA ARG A 254 17.69 16.46 -20.11
C ARG A 254 16.51 16.63 -19.16
N ILE A 255 16.79 16.48 -17.87
CA ILE A 255 15.75 16.51 -16.85
C ILE A 255 16.17 17.47 -15.75
N ASP A 256 15.32 18.47 -15.52
CA ASP A 256 15.36 19.39 -14.39
C ASP A 256 14.15 19.15 -13.49
N GLY A 257 14.18 19.62 -12.24
CA GLY A 257 13.08 19.43 -11.32
C GLY A 257 13.34 20.00 -9.94
N GLY A 258 12.28 19.98 -9.15
CA GLY A 258 12.27 20.40 -7.75
C GLY A 258 11.20 19.67 -6.97
N PRO A 259 10.83 20.17 -5.79
CA PRO A 259 9.72 19.59 -5.02
C PRO A 259 8.42 19.63 -5.81
N GLY A 260 7.84 18.44 -6.05
CA GLY A 260 6.54 18.29 -6.70
C GLY A 260 6.48 18.62 -8.18
N TRP A 261 7.60 18.81 -8.90
CA TRP A 261 7.58 19.06 -10.34
C TRP A 261 8.84 18.55 -11.07
N LEU A 262 8.69 18.25 -12.36
CA LEU A 262 9.76 17.87 -13.28
C LEU A 262 9.60 18.60 -14.62
N GLU A 263 10.71 18.90 -15.27
CA GLU A 263 10.79 19.34 -16.66
C GLU A 263 11.71 18.43 -17.46
N VAL A 264 11.20 17.89 -18.55
CA VAL A 264 11.93 16.93 -19.39
C VAL A 264 12.04 17.45 -20.80
N ARG A 265 13.26 17.44 -21.34
CA ARG A 265 13.56 17.80 -22.72
C ARG A 265 14.33 16.68 -23.41
N ARG A 266 14.21 16.61 -24.73
CA ARG A 266 15.10 15.83 -25.57
C ARG A 266 16.52 16.35 -25.41
N GLY A 267 17.46 15.45 -25.12
CA GLY A 267 18.88 15.74 -25.10
C GLY A 267 19.60 15.11 -26.32
N ALA A 268 20.35 14.02 -26.06
CA ALA A 268 20.96 13.25 -27.12
C ALA A 268 19.91 12.58 -28.02
N TRP A 269 20.14 12.56 -29.31
CA TRP A 269 19.28 11.88 -30.28
C TRP A 269 20.09 11.20 -31.38
N PRO A 270 19.87 9.91 -31.69
CA PRO A 270 18.95 9.01 -30.96
C PRO A 270 19.35 8.83 -29.50
N LEU A 271 18.41 8.34 -28.67
CA LEU A 271 18.69 7.98 -27.29
C LEU A 271 19.73 6.86 -27.25
N HIS A 272 20.57 6.86 -26.22
CA HIS A 272 21.59 5.82 -26.02
C HIS A 272 20.97 4.55 -25.45
N ALA A 273 21.41 3.40 -25.91
CA ALA A 273 21.09 2.11 -25.30
C ALA A 273 21.74 2.00 -23.91
N VAL A 274 21.00 1.45 -22.97
CA VAL A 274 21.45 1.25 -21.59
C VAL A 274 21.15 -0.17 -21.11
N THR A 275 21.95 -0.67 -20.15
CA THR A 275 21.67 -1.90 -19.44
C THR A 275 21.32 -1.53 -18.01
N LEU A 276 20.14 -1.92 -17.54
CA LEU A 276 19.58 -1.50 -16.25
C LEU A 276 19.08 -2.69 -15.45
N ASP A 277 19.23 -2.58 -14.13
CA ASP A 277 18.48 -3.39 -13.19
C ASP A 277 17.19 -2.64 -12.80
N CYS A 278 16.05 -3.16 -13.23
CA CYS A 278 14.75 -2.53 -13.02
C CYS A 278 14.08 -2.93 -11.68
N ASN A 279 14.73 -3.69 -10.80
CA ASN A 279 14.17 -4.06 -9.51
C ASN A 279 13.81 -2.86 -8.61
N HIS A 280 14.42 -1.70 -8.86
CA HIS A 280 14.14 -0.44 -8.15
C HIS A 280 13.09 0.44 -8.81
N ILE A 281 12.64 0.10 -10.01
CA ILE A 281 11.61 0.81 -10.79
C ILE A 281 10.63 -0.21 -11.41
N PRO A 282 10.00 -1.08 -10.59
CA PRO A 282 9.32 -2.27 -11.11
C PRO A 282 8.16 -1.95 -12.06
N ASP A 283 7.38 -0.91 -11.79
CA ASP A 283 6.25 -0.53 -12.65
C ASP A 283 6.70 0.40 -13.79
N ALA A 284 7.65 1.30 -13.55
CA ALA A 284 8.18 2.19 -14.59
C ALA A 284 9.07 1.46 -15.61
N ALA A 285 9.53 0.25 -15.32
CA ALA A 285 10.27 -0.59 -16.26
C ALA A 285 9.51 -0.84 -17.58
N MET A 286 8.19 -0.83 -17.53
CA MET A 286 7.33 -0.98 -18.72
C MET A 286 7.41 0.20 -19.70
N THR A 287 8.01 1.32 -19.28
CA THR A 287 8.17 2.52 -20.10
C THR A 287 9.49 2.52 -20.89
N LEU A 288 10.47 1.66 -20.54
CA LEU A 288 11.72 1.50 -21.24
C LEU A 288 11.51 0.72 -22.55
#